data_95193b29ed03be2aba037222950b611b
#
_entry.id   95193b29ed03be2aba037222950b611b
#
_cell.length_a   1.000
_cell.length_b   1.000
_cell.length_c   1.000
_cell.angle_alpha   90.00
_cell.angle_beta   90.00
_cell.angle_gamma   90.00
#
_symmetry.space_group_name_H-M   'P 1'
#
loop_
_entity.id
_entity.type
_entity.pdbx_description
1 polymer ?
#
loop_
_entity_poly.entity_id
_entity_poly.type
_entity_poly.pdbx_seq_one_letter_code
_entity_poly.pdbx_strand_id
1 'polypeptide(L)'
;LGGIVLSLDLPTGRRLWEKDFATDQTSWIAGDWVFQLSTDQQLAALSADTGQVKWARQLPPFKNMKKLTQPIYWWGPVLAGSSLVLVSNDKQLATVNPTTGEITNIIPLPAPAAAPPIAAEGKVFVTLATGDLLALG
;
A
#
# COMPACT_ATOMS: atom_id res chain seq x y z
N LEU A 1 -3.46 -18.62 6.22
CA LEU A 1 -3.84 -18.17 7.54
C LEU A 1 -4.15 -16.72 7.53
N GLY A 2 -5.26 -16.42 8.04
CA GLY A 2 -5.74 -15.11 7.90
C GLY A 2 -5.27 -14.15 8.97
N GLY A 3 -5.15 -12.93 8.59
CA GLY A 3 -5.27 -11.81 9.48
C GLY A 3 -6.63 -11.20 9.28
N ILE A 4 -6.95 -10.22 10.08
CA ILE A 4 -8.18 -9.45 9.92
C ILE A 4 -7.87 -7.97 9.98
N VAL A 5 -8.71 -7.20 9.29
CA VAL A 5 -8.80 -5.76 9.48
C VAL A 5 -10.06 -5.52 10.31
N LEU A 6 -9.93 -4.79 11.40
CA LEU A 6 -10.99 -4.58 12.37
C LEU A 6 -11.23 -3.11 12.56
N SER A 7 -12.48 -2.69 12.45
CA SER A 7 -12.89 -1.32 12.73
C SER A 7 -13.64 -1.27 14.07
N LEU A 8 -13.21 -0.39 14.95
CA LEU A 8 -13.81 -0.23 16.27
C LEU A 8 -14.34 1.18 16.44
N ASP A 9 -15.46 1.30 17.13
CA ASP A 9 -15.93 2.57 17.62
C ASP A 9 -15.05 2.98 18.81
N LEU A 10 -14.33 4.06 18.66
CA LEU A 10 -13.33 4.45 19.66
C LEU A 10 -13.93 4.74 21.04
N PRO A 11 -15.04 5.49 21.17
CA PRO A 11 -15.60 5.78 22.47
C PRO A 11 -16.10 4.55 23.24
N THR A 12 -16.63 3.54 22.56
CA THR A 12 -17.25 2.36 23.19
C THR A 12 -16.43 1.10 23.08
N GLY A 13 -15.44 1.06 22.17
CA GLY A 13 -14.69 -0.15 21.87
C GLY A 13 -15.49 -1.18 21.09
N ARG A 14 -16.69 -0.83 20.64
CA ARG A 14 -17.56 -1.76 19.92
C ARG A 14 -17.05 -2.02 18.52
N ARG A 15 -17.12 -3.29 18.10
CA ARG A 15 -16.75 -3.68 16.74
C ARG A 15 -17.79 -3.15 15.75
N LEU A 16 -17.32 -2.40 14.74
CA LEU A 16 -18.18 -1.87 13.68
C LEU A 16 -18.22 -2.82 12.48
N TRP A 17 -17.08 -3.31 12.06
CA TRP A 17 -16.98 -4.34 11.03
C TRP A 17 -15.64 -5.06 11.13
N GLU A 18 -15.59 -6.19 10.46
CA GLU A 18 -14.40 -7.04 10.40
C GLU A 18 -14.26 -7.59 9.00
N LYS A 19 -13.02 -7.65 8.50
CA LYS A 19 -12.71 -8.14 7.16
C LYS A 19 -11.52 -9.07 7.23
N ASP A 20 -11.64 -10.25 6.63
CA ASP A 20 -10.51 -11.15 6.48
C ASP A 20 -9.52 -10.55 5.49
N PHE A 21 -8.35 -10.19 5.97
CA PHE A 21 -7.35 -9.55 5.15
C PHE A 21 -6.00 -9.63 5.86
N ALA A 22 -5.12 -10.50 5.37
CA ALA A 22 -3.81 -10.66 5.97
C ALA A 22 -2.88 -9.52 5.56
N THR A 23 -2.37 -8.78 6.52
CA THR A 23 -1.48 -7.66 6.26
C THR A 23 -0.44 -7.51 7.36
N ASP A 24 0.73 -6.99 6.98
CA ASP A 24 1.77 -6.54 7.90
C ASP A 24 2.10 -5.06 7.69
N GLN A 25 1.24 -4.35 6.99
CA GLN A 25 1.42 -2.94 6.66
C GLN A 25 0.43 -2.08 7.42
N THR A 26 0.80 -0.82 7.62
CA THR A 26 -0.11 0.18 8.18
C THR A 26 -1.12 0.61 7.13
N SER A 27 -2.39 0.67 7.52
CA SER A 27 -3.44 1.19 6.65
C SER A 27 -3.28 2.68 6.43
N TRP A 28 -3.74 3.16 5.28
CA TRP A 28 -3.90 4.59 5.02
C TRP A 28 -5.37 4.90 4.91
N ILE A 29 -5.84 5.86 5.71
CA ILE A 29 -7.24 6.23 5.75
C ILE A 29 -7.40 7.63 5.17
N ALA A 30 -8.29 7.78 4.22
CA ALA A 30 -8.61 9.05 3.61
C ALA A 30 -10.11 9.14 3.35
N GLY A 31 -10.78 10.05 4.03
CA GLY A 31 -12.24 10.18 3.92
C GLY A 31 -12.94 8.89 4.31
N ASP A 32 -13.79 8.37 3.43
CA ASP A 32 -14.55 7.14 3.65
C ASP A 32 -13.82 5.89 3.17
N TRP A 33 -12.54 5.99 2.85
CA TRP A 33 -11.77 4.91 2.26
C TRP A 33 -10.64 4.45 3.17
N VAL A 34 -10.43 3.14 3.23
CA VAL A 34 -9.27 2.52 3.88
C VAL A 34 -8.48 1.81 2.80
N PHE A 35 -7.21 2.20 2.63
CA PHE A 35 -6.31 1.56 1.67
C PHE A 35 -5.36 0.64 2.42
N GLN A 36 -5.27 -0.60 1.97
CA GLN A 36 -4.53 -1.64 2.66
C GLN A 36 -3.79 -2.53 1.68
N LEU A 37 -2.54 -2.85 2.02
CA LEU A 37 -1.74 -3.79 1.24
C LEU A 37 -1.65 -5.12 1.97
N SER A 38 -1.98 -6.20 1.29
CA SER A 38 -1.92 -7.54 1.88
C SER A 38 -0.52 -8.13 1.85
N THR A 39 -0.31 -9.20 2.60
CA THR A 39 0.95 -9.94 2.57
C THR A 39 1.22 -10.60 1.21
N ASP A 40 0.17 -10.79 0.40
CA ASP A 40 0.28 -11.32 -0.97
C ASP A 40 0.51 -10.21 -2.00
N GLN A 41 0.79 -8.99 -1.56
CA GLN A 41 1.02 -7.82 -2.41
C GLN A 41 -0.23 -7.43 -3.21
N GLN A 42 -1.39 -7.64 -2.64
CA GLN A 42 -2.65 -7.16 -3.19
C GLN A 42 -3.05 -5.87 -2.49
N LEU A 43 -3.21 -4.81 -3.28
CA LEU A 43 -3.66 -3.52 -2.78
C LEU A 43 -5.18 -3.47 -2.86
N ALA A 44 -5.83 -3.10 -1.78
CA ALA A 44 -7.28 -3.02 -1.72
C ALA A 44 -7.74 -1.69 -1.14
N ALA A 45 -8.88 -1.23 -1.62
CA ALA A 45 -9.60 -0.11 -1.03
C ALA A 45 -10.90 -0.63 -0.43
N LEU A 46 -11.10 -0.33 0.84
CA LEU A 46 -12.28 -0.75 1.58
C LEU A 46 -13.10 0.47 1.94
N SER A 47 -14.40 0.28 2.09
CA SER A 47 -15.26 1.30 2.69
C SER A 47 -14.94 1.40 4.19
N ALA A 48 -14.66 2.61 4.67
CA ALA A 48 -14.40 2.83 6.09
C ALA A 48 -15.64 2.50 6.95
N ASP A 49 -16.84 2.66 6.40
CA ASP A 49 -18.08 2.44 7.13
C ASP A 49 -18.44 0.96 7.26
N THR A 50 -18.22 0.16 6.22
CA THR A 50 -18.73 -1.21 6.14
C THR A 50 -17.66 -2.27 5.98
N GLY A 51 -16.44 -1.89 5.59
CA GLY A 51 -15.37 -2.83 5.27
C GLY A 51 -15.53 -3.52 3.92
N GLN A 52 -16.53 -3.13 3.13
CA GLN A 52 -16.68 -3.70 1.79
C GLN A 52 -15.53 -3.30 0.88
N VAL A 53 -15.07 -4.23 0.06
CA VAL A 53 -14.02 -3.98 -0.92
C VAL A 53 -14.59 -3.13 -2.04
N LYS A 54 -14.00 -1.97 -2.27
CA LYS A 54 -14.37 -1.08 -3.40
C LYS A 54 -13.62 -1.48 -4.66
N TRP A 55 -12.35 -1.81 -4.52
CA TRP A 55 -11.53 -2.38 -5.60
C TRP A 55 -10.33 -3.10 -4.98
N ALA A 56 -9.73 -3.98 -5.76
CA ALA A 56 -8.51 -4.68 -5.40
C ALA A 56 -7.61 -4.77 -6.62
N ARG A 57 -6.29 -4.60 -6.40
CA ARG A 57 -5.30 -4.63 -7.46
C ARG A 57 -4.13 -5.49 -7.03
N GLN A 58 -3.82 -6.51 -7.80
CA GLN A 58 -2.63 -7.32 -7.56
C GLN A 58 -1.39 -6.57 -8.07
N LEU A 59 -0.45 -6.29 -7.17
CA LEU A 59 0.86 -5.79 -7.56
C LEU A 59 1.74 -6.98 -7.94
N PRO A 60 2.74 -6.80 -8.81
CA PRO A 60 3.63 -7.91 -9.15
C PRO A 60 4.33 -8.47 -7.91
N PRO A 61 4.06 -9.72 -7.50
CA PRO A 61 4.67 -10.29 -6.30
C PRO A 61 6.00 -10.99 -6.55
N PHE A 62 6.38 -11.17 -7.82
CA PHE A 62 7.62 -11.82 -8.21
C PHE A 62 8.22 -11.15 -9.43
N LYS A 63 9.55 -11.10 -9.52
CA LYS A 63 10.23 -10.62 -10.72
C LYS A 63 10.00 -11.57 -11.88
N ASN A 64 9.98 -12.87 -11.61
CA ASN A 64 9.70 -13.90 -12.61
C ASN A 64 8.33 -14.50 -12.30
N MET A 65 7.30 -14.03 -12.98
CA MET A 65 5.93 -14.47 -12.75
C MET A 65 5.67 -15.90 -13.22
N LYS A 66 6.42 -16.38 -14.24
CA LYS A 66 6.24 -17.74 -14.73
C LYS A 66 6.76 -18.78 -13.76
N LYS A 67 7.91 -18.53 -13.14
CA LYS A 67 8.54 -19.45 -12.20
C LYS A 67 8.19 -19.17 -10.75
N LEU A 68 7.54 -18.05 -10.47
CA LEU A 68 7.23 -17.58 -9.13
C LEU A 68 8.48 -17.47 -8.26
N THR A 69 9.53 -16.88 -8.84
CA THR A 69 10.83 -16.69 -8.18
C THR A 69 11.16 -15.22 -8.06
N GLN A 70 12.12 -14.90 -7.18
CA GLN A 70 12.56 -13.54 -6.91
C GLN A 70 11.39 -12.66 -6.40
N PRO A 71 10.94 -12.91 -5.17
CA PRO A 71 9.80 -12.16 -4.61
C PRO A 71 10.04 -10.67 -4.59
N ILE A 72 9.00 -9.91 -4.92
CA ILE A 72 8.99 -8.47 -4.79
C ILE A 72 8.16 -8.13 -3.56
N TYR A 73 8.72 -7.32 -2.68
CA TYR A 73 8.00 -6.80 -1.53
C TYR A 73 7.69 -5.34 -1.74
N TRP A 74 6.43 -4.98 -1.59
CA TRP A 74 5.95 -3.61 -1.69
C TRP A 74 5.65 -3.05 -0.30
N TRP A 75 5.88 -1.78 -0.10
CA TRP A 75 5.51 -1.05 1.12
C TRP A 75 4.55 0.08 0.77
N GLY A 76 3.62 0.30 1.66
CA GLY A 76 2.62 1.34 1.53
C GLY A 76 1.22 0.80 1.76
N PRO A 77 0.20 1.46 1.26
CA PRO A 77 0.28 2.70 0.50
C PRO A 77 0.34 3.94 1.38
N VAL A 78 0.76 5.05 0.79
CA VAL A 78 0.53 6.39 1.34
C VAL A 78 -0.18 7.20 0.27
N LEU A 79 -0.94 8.21 0.67
CA LEU A 79 -1.58 9.13 -0.27
C LEU A 79 -0.75 10.39 -0.36
N ALA A 80 -0.30 10.72 -1.57
CA ALA A 80 0.45 11.94 -1.85
C ALA A 80 -0.24 12.67 -2.98
N GLY A 81 -0.74 13.86 -2.69
CA GLY A 81 -1.58 14.57 -3.64
C GLY A 81 -2.84 13.77 -3.94
N SER A 82 -3.05 13.41 -5.20
CA SER A 82 -4.22 12.66 -5.64
C SER A 82 -3.92 11.21 -5.96
N SER A 83 -2.75 10.70 -5.61
CA SER A 83 -2.33 9.35 -5.94
C SER A 83 -1.89 8.56 -4.72
N LEU A 84 -2.18 7.28 -4.71
CA LEU A 84 -1.54 6.35 -3.77
C LEU A 84 -0.14 6.05 -4.27
N VAL A 85 0.80 5.92 -3.34
CA VAL A 85 2.21 5.67 -3.65
C VAL A 85 2.67 4.44 -2.90
N LEU A 86 3.33 3.53 -3.61
CA LEU A 86 3.94 2.34 -3.05
C LEU A 86 5.36 2.24 -3.58
N VAL A 87 6.24 1.64 -2.80
CA VAL A 87 7.63 1.44 -3.20
C VAL A 87 8.00 -0.02 -3.00
N SER A 88 8.95 -0.51 -3.79
CA SER A 88 9.34 -1.91 -3.75
C SER A 88 10.83 -2.12 -3.58
N ASN A 89 11.18 -3.34 -3.17
CA ASN A 89 12.58 -3.78 -3.15
C ASN A 89 13.11 -4.09 -4.56
N ASP A 90 12.27 -3.97 -5.59
CA ASP A 90 12.67 -4.15 -6.99
C ASP A 90 12.92 -2.81 -7.68
N LYS A 91 13.31 -1.78 -6.94
CA LYS A 91 13.70 -0.47 -7.47
C LYS A 91 12.56 0.21 -8.21
N GLN A 92 11.34 0.11 -7.69
CA GLN A 92 10.17 0.71 -8.34
C GLN A 92 9.34 1.50 -7.33
N LEU A 93 8.80 2.61 -7.81
CA LEU A 93 7.75 3.36 -7.14
C LEU A 93 6.52 3.31 -8.04
N ALA A 94 5.40 2.87 -7.51
CA ALA A 94 4.14 2.81 -8.24
C ALA A 94 3.21 3.90 -7.75
N THR A 95 2.53 4.57 -8.67
CA THR A 95 1.41 5.44 -8.35
C THR A 95 0.12 4.78 -8.80
N VAL A 96 -0.90 4.89 -7.97
CA VAL A 96 -2.18 4.21 -8.18
C VAL A 96 -3.31 5.21 -8.01
N ASN A 97 -4.29 5.14 -8.90
CA ASN A 97 -5.50 5.94 -8.78
C ASN A 97 -6.31 5.41 -7.59
N PRO A 98 -6.55 6.24 -6.55
CA PRO A 98 -7.23 5.74 -5.35
C PRO A 98 -8.69 5.38 -5.58
N THR A 99 -9.32 5.90 -6.62
CA THR A 99 -10.73 5.63 -6.91
C THR A 99 -10.92 4.32 -7.66
N THR A 100 -10.00 3.99 -8.57
CA THR A 100 -10.15 2.84 -9.48
C THR A 100 -9.20 1.68 -9.19
N GLY A 101 -8.10 1.94 -8.49
CA GLY A 101 -7.04 0.96 -8.28
C GLY A 101 -6.12 0.79 -9.46
N GLU A 102 -6.27 1.59 -10.50
CA GLU A 102 -5.41 1.51 -11.67
C GLU A 102 -4.01 2.02 -11.38
N ILE A 103 -2.98 1.27 -11.77
CA ILE A 103 -1.59 1.71 -11.69
C ILE A 103 -1.38 2.75 -12.80
N THR A 104 -1.13 3.98 -12.40
CA THR A 104 -1.02 5.09 -13.35
C THR A 104 0.42 5.31 -13.84
N ASN A 105 1.39 4.94 -13.01
CA ASN A 105 2.79 5.13 -13.38
C ASN A 105 3.70 4.21 -12.57
N ILE A 106 4.81 3.81 -13.17
CA ILE A 106 5.88 3.09 -12.50
C ILE A 106 7.15 3.90 -12.72
N ILE A 107 7.75 4.35 -11.64
CA ILE A 107 8.94 5.19 -11.67
C ILE A 107 10.12 4.36 -11.15
N PRO A 108 11.23 4.27 -11.90
CA PRO A 108 12.40 3.54 -11.40
C PRO A 108 13.07 4.30 -10.27
N LEU A 109 13.49 3.56 -9.25
CA LEU A 109 14.27 4.08 -8.14
C LEU A 109 15.75 3.73 -8.36
N PRO A 110 16.68 4.55 -7.87
CA PRO A 110 18.12 4.28 -8.05
C PRO A 110 18.62 3.07 -7.26
N ALA A 111 17.86 2.62 -6.26
CA ALA A 111 18.19 1.46 -5.44
C ALA A 111 16.90 0.87 -4.88
N PRO A 112 16.92 -0.36 -4.34
CA PRO A 112 15.74 -0.93 -3.69
C PRO A 112 15.27 -0.07 -2.54
N ALA A 113 13.97 0.06 -2.37
CA ALA A 113 13.40 0.63 -1.16
C ALA A 113 13.61 -0.32 0.02
N ALA A 114 13.69 0.20 1.21
CA ALA A 114 13.97 -0.58 2.43
C ALA A 114 12.96 -0.35 3.54
N ALA A 115 11.97 0.51 3.32
CA ALA A 115 10.99 0.87 4.34
C ALA A 115 9.77 1.51 3.69
N PRO A 116 8.64 1.62 4.41
CA PRO A 116 7.46 2.30 3.89
C PRO A 116 7.78 3.76 3.51
N PRO A 117 7.14 4.26 2.43
CA PRO A 117 7.31 5.67 2.05
C PRO A 117 6.61 6.57 3.06
N ILE A 118 7.05 7.83 3.11
CA ILE A 118 6.45 8.84 3.97
C ILE A 118 5.97 9.97 3.08
N ALA A 119 4.70 10.37 3.24
CA ALA A 119 4.13 11.50 2.53
C ALA A 119 4.09 12.70 3.48
N ALA A 120 4.67 13.81 3.07
CA ALA A 120 4.68 15.03 3.85
C ALA A 120 4.83 16.25 2.93
N GLU A 121 3.99 17.25 3.13
CA GLU A 121 4.10 18.55 2.46
C GLU A 121 4.17 18.44 0.93
N GLY A 122 3.34 17.54 0.36
CA GLY A 122 3.29 17.33 -1.09
C GLY A 122 4.46 16.57 -1.67
N LYS A 123 5.30 16.00 -0.80
CA LYS A 123 6.46 15.21 -1.21
C LYS A 123 6.37 13.79 -0.68
N VAL A 124 7.08 12.90 -1.34
CA VAL A 124 7.23 11.52 -0.87
C VAL A 124 8.70 11.30 -0.54
N PHE A 125 8.95 10.75 0.63
CA PHE A 125 10.30 10.40 1.07
C PHE A 125 10.42 8.88 1.07
N VAL A 126 11.47 8.39 0.43
CA VAL A 126 11.73 6.96 0.29
C VAL A 126 13.09 6.63 0.88
N THR A 127 13.11 5.70 1.84
CA THR A 127 14.37 5.17 2.38
C THR A 127 14.86 4.05 1.47
N LEU A 128 16.08 4.18 0.97
CA LEU A 128 16.69 3.19 0.10
C LEU A 128 17.57 2.22 0.88
N ALA A 129 17.78 1.04 0.34
CA ALA A 129 18.62 0.02 0.97
C ALA A 129 20.07 0.45 1.11
N THR A 130 20.50 1.46 0.36
CA THR A 130 21.83 2.07 0.50
C THR A 130 21.98 2.93 1.74
N GLY A 131 20.88 3.23 2.43
CA GLY A 131 20.86 4.16 3.55
C GLY A 131 20.51 5.59 3.15
N ASP A 132 20.34 5.84 1.86
CA ASP A 132 19.96 7.17 1.37
C ASP A 132 18.47 7.43 1.55
N LEU A 133 18.14 8.70 1.74
CA LEU A 133 16.75 9.15 1.75
C LEU A 133 16.51 9.95 0.48
N LEU A 134 15.56 9.47 -0.32
CA LEU A 134 15.20 10.10 -1.59
C LEU A 134 13.91 10.92 -1.40
N ALA A 135 13.92 12.16 -1.84
CA ALA A 135 12.73 13.02 -1.81
C ALA A 135 12.20 13.22 -3.23
N LEU A 136 10.91 12.98 -3.41
CA LEU A 136 10.22 13.15 -4.69
C LEU A 136 9.07 14.13 -4.50
N GLY A 137 8.98 15.10 -5.35
CA GLY A 137 7.95 16.13 -5.20
C GLY A 137 7.17 16.44 -6.43
#